data_2503cbcb2e599eb9710c5e59ce063581
#
_entry.id   2503cbcb2e599eb9710c5e59ce063581
#
_cell.length_a   1.000
_cell.length_b   1.000
_cell.length_c   1.000
_cell.angle_alpha   90.00
_cell.angle_beta   90.00
_cell.angle_gamma   90.00
#
_symmetry.space_group_name_H-M   'P 1'
#
loop_
_entity.id
_entity.type
_entity.pdbx_description
1 polymer ?
#
loop_
_entity_poly.entity_id
_entity_poly.type
_entity_poly.pdbx_seq_one_letter_code
_entity_poly.pdbx_strand_id
1 'polypeptide(L)'
;MDAKSYNILIAGGGIAGCCAAVALSQRGHRVQIIEKQEVWRFKSSGIFVYANGLVSLDTLGLLDPILLAGFTVPGGQNTYFDQSGNAIVETLYPTAGNGRIPAVLGIKRAEMHRVMADRVEELGVPVHLGQSVAAISEASGFVDVTFLDGKTGRYDIVVGADGLRSEMRAMMGINLKPRYSGFGIWRSVHKRPTELTDKIMMMGARKRFGIMPISDDLLYTFGTVAEAKDTFHSPIDWPEKMRATFSEFSGPASPFLDELGADSEILFTAVEEVALPLPWHRGRVLLIGDAAHASTPFMGQGGAMAMQDAVVLAEALDIHPCPQRAFAAFSAARFPICAFVQKASRAVGEAGASEDGLNLKARDDDMRRTAQGKVDGFYDRLTELSDAADIILRQNL
;
A
#
# COMPACT_ATOMS: atom_id res chain seq x y z
N MET A 1 1.30 25.42 26.51
CA MET A 1 0.35 25.78 25.43
C MET A 1 -0.59 24.63 25.34
N ASP A 2 -1.89 24.86 25.47
CA ASP A 2 -2.86 23.80 25.31
C ASP A 2 -2.73 23.23 23.89
N ALA A 3 -2.65 21.91 23.77
CA ALA A 3 -2.55 21.23 22.47
C ALA A 3 -3.77 21.61 21.62
N LYS A 4 -3.54 22.12 20.42
CA LYS A 4 -4.63 22.48 19.51
C LYS A 4 -5.40 21.23 19.08
N SER A 5 -6.66 21.11 19.48
CA SER A 5 -7.55 20.07 18.99
C SER A 5 -8.30 20.57 17.77
N TYR A 6 -8.15 19.89 16.64
CA TYR A 6 -8.87 20.16 15.40
C TYR A 6 -10.06 19.23 15.22
N ASN A 7 -11.12 19.73 14.57
CA ASN A 7 -12.22 18.93 14.06
C ASN A 7 -11.88 18.49 12.63
N ILE A 8 -11.63 17.19 12.42
CA ILE A 8 -11.05 16.64 11.19
C ILE A 8 -12.03 15.66 10.54
N LEU A 9 -12.31 15.90 9.27
CA LEU A 9 -13.00 14.92 8.42
C LEU A 9 -11.96 14.14 7.60
N ILE A 10 -12.06 12.81 7.62
CA ILE A 10 -11.32 11.93 6.73
C ILE A 10 -12.29 11.33 5.71
N ALA A 11 -12.04 11.60 4.44
CA ALA A 11 -12.79 11.03 3.32
C ALA A 11 -12.09 9.77 2.81
N GLY A 12 -12.66 8.60 3.10
CA GLY A 12 -12.16 7.27 2.78
C GLY A 12 -11.71 6.48 4.01
N GLY A 13 -12.31 5.31 4.20
CA GLY A 13 -12.03 4.37 5.30
C GLY A 13 -11.04 3.26 4.94
N GLY A 14 -10.16 3.45 3.94
CA GLY A 14 -9.10 2.50 3.59
C GLY A 14 -7.91 2.55 4.56
N ILE A 15 -6.81 1.87 4.21
CA ILE A 15 -5.58 1.81 5.03
C ILE A 15 -5.11 3.21 5.44
N ALA A 16 -4.98 4.14 4.49
CA ALA A 16 -4.56 5.50 4.76
C ALA A 16 -5.49 6.22 5.74
N GLY A 17 -6.81 6.13 5.51
CA GLY A 17 -7.80 6.81 6.33
C GLY A 17 -7.92 6.25 7.74
N CYS A 18 -7.93 4.91 7.90
CA CYS A 18 -7.95 4.29 9.22
C CYS A 18 -6.67 4.61 10.02
N CYS A 19 -5.49 4.51 9.39
CA CYS A 19 -4.24 4.88 10.06
C CYS A 19 -4.20 6.36 10.45
N ALA A 20 -4.66 7.26 9.57
CA ALA A 20 -4.75 8.70 9.88
C ALA A 20 -5.73 8.97 11.02
N ALA A 21 -6.88 8.29 11.04
CA ALA A 21 -7.84 8.42 12.14
C ALA A 21 -7.24 8.00 13.48
N VAL A 22 -6.55 6.85 13.51
CA VAL A 22 -5.86 6.38 14.72
C VAL A 22 -4.80 7.38 15.17
N ALA A 23 -3.91 7.79 14.26
CA ALA A 23 -2.81 8.72 14.57
C ALA A 23 -3.31 10.06 15.13
N LEU A 24 -4.33 10.63 14.49
CA LEU A 24 -4.86 11.95 14.85
C LEU A 24 -5.70 11.88 16.14
N SER A 25 -6.47 10.83 16.33
CA SER A 25 -7.26 10.64 17.56
C SER A 25 -6.39 10.44 18.78
N GLN A 26 -5.28 9.70 18.66
CA GLN A 26 -4.28 9.52 19.73
C GLN A 26 -3.63 10.85 20.17
N ARG A 27 -3.65 11.87 19.30
CA ARG A 27 -3.16 13.23 19.61
C ARG A 27 -4.26 14.18 20.09
N GLY A 28 -5.46 13.67 20.37
CA GLY A 28 -6.57 14.44 20.94
C GLY A 28 -7.33 15.30 19.94
N HIS A 29 -7.18 15.05 18.65
CA HIS A 29 -8.05 15.66 17.64
C HIS A 29 -9.44 14.98 17.61
N ARG A 30 -10.46 15.73 17.25
CA ARG A 30 -11.80 15.21 17.00
C ARG A 30 -11.87 14.76 15.55
N VAL A 31 -11.87 13.45 15.34
CA VAL A 31 -11.82 12.84 14.01
C VAL A 31 -13.13 12.14 13.70
N GLN A 32 -13.56 12.20 12.45
CA GLN A 32 -14.59 11.31 11.91
C GLN A 32 -14.21 10.84 10.52
N ILE A 33 -14.67 9.64 10.16
CA ILE A 33 -14.46 9.03 8.84
C ILE A 33 -15.78 8.98 8.08
N ILE A 34 -15.73 9.26 6.79
CA ILE A 34 -16.78 8.87 5.84
C ILE A 34 -16.21 7.83 4.87
N GLU A 35 -17.02 6.83 4.53
CA GLU A 35 -16.66 5.78 3.56
C GLU A 35 -17.86 5.53 2.64
N LYS A 36 -17.61 5.49 1.33
CA LYS A 36 -18.64 5.31 0.31
C LYS A 36 -19.28 3.92 0.30
N GLN A 37 -18.59 2.91 0.82
CA GLN A 37 -19.16 1.57 0.95
C GLN A 37 -20.18 1.55 2.08
N GLU A 38 -21.34 0.92 1.83
CA GLU A 38 -22.43 0.80 2.81
C GLU A 38 -22.10 -0.12 3.99
N VAL A 39 -21.11 -1.00 3.79
CA VAL A 39 -20.57 -1.91 4.80
C VAL A 39 -19.08 -1.98 4.68
N TRP A 40 -18.37 -2.27 5.76
CA TRP A 40 -16.98 -2.65 5.70
C TRP A 40 -16.81 -3.89 4.82
N ARG A 41 -16.40 -3.70 3.58
CA ARG A 41 -16.15 -4.80 2.63
C ARG A 41 -14.67 -5.00 2.48
N PHE A 42 -14.23 -6.07 3.05
CA PHE A 42 -12.86 -6.52 2.94
C PHE A 42 -12.74 -7.52 1.79
N LYS A 43 -12.75 -7.04 0.54
CA LYS A 43 -12.37 -7.91 -0.58
C LYS A 43 -10.88 -8.19 -0.50
N SER A 44 -10.54 -9.44 -0.67
CA SER A 44 -9.32 -9.94 -0.12
C SER A 44 -8.47 -10.66 -1.13
N SER A 45 -7.33 -10.09 -1.38
CA SER A 45 -6.10 -10.83 -1.72
C SER A 45 -5.14 -10.70 -0.53
N GLY A 46 -4.01 -11.42 -0.57
CA GLY A 46 -2.91 -11.16 0.35
C GLY A 46 -2.27 -9.79 0.07
N ILE A 47 -1.60 -9.29 1.06
CA ILE A 47 -0.64 -8.19 0.99
C ILE A 47 0.57 -8.58 1.82
N PHE A 48 1.73 -8.05 1.50
CA PHE A 48 2.89 -8.12 2.40
C PHE A 48 3.29 -6.71 2.82
N VAL A 49 3.77 -6.61 4.06
CA VAL A 49 4.20 -5.36 4.69
C VAL A 49 5.63 -5.54 5.16
N TYR A 50 6.53 -4.70 4.72
CA TYR A 50 7.93 -4.70 5.14
C TYR A 50 8.15 -3.91 6.42
N ALA A 51 9.33 -4.05 7.02
CA ALA A 51 9.68 -3.45 8.30
C ALA A 51 9.37 -1.96 8.41
N ASN A 52 9.59 -1.17 7.36
CA ASN A 52 9.27 0.27 7.35
C ASN A 52 7.77 0.57 7.53
N GLY A 53 6.90 -0.26 6.97
CA GLY A 53 5.45 -0.15 7.21
C GLY A 53 5.06 -0.67 8.59
N LEU A 54 5.70 -1.76 9.06
CA LEU A 54 5.46 -2.31 10.39
C LEU A 54 5.91 -1.36 11.51
N VAL A 55 6.95 -0.56 11.32
CA VAL A 55 7.35 0.54 12.22
C VAL A 55 6.21 1.56 12.39
N SER A 56 5.53 1.91 11.29
CA SER A 56 4.39 2.82 11.38
C SER A 56 3.22 2.20 12.14
N LEU A 57 2.95 0.91 11.92
CA LEU A 57 1.93 0.18 12.67
C LEU A 57 2.27 0.08 14.17
N ASP A 58 3.55 -0.08 14.52
CA ASP A 58 4.02 -0.06 15.90
C ASP A 58 3.75 1.30 16.56
N THR A 59 4.10 2.39 15.88
CA THR A 59 3.81 3.77 16.33
C THR A 59 2.31 4.00 16.55
N LEU A 60 1.45 3.37 15.76
CA LEU A 60 -0.01 3.46 15.88
C LEU A 60 -0.61 2.50 16.92
N GLY A 61 0.20 1.64 17.55
CA GLY A 61 -0.28 0.60 18.46
C GLY A 61 -1.07 -0.53 17.77
N LEU A 62 -0.77 -0.76 16.48
CA LEU A 62 -1.42 -1.75 15.62
C LEU A 62 -0.50 -2.95 15.32
N LEU A 63 0.77 -2.93 15.73
CA LEU A 63 1.74 -3.96 15.34
C LEU A 63 1.32 -5.34 15.85
N ASP A 64 1.11 -5.49 17.16
CA ASP A 64 0.85 -6.80 17.78
C ASP A 64 -0.41 -7.48 17.21
N PRO A 65 -1.58 -6.83 17.10
CA PRO A 65 -2.75 -7.46 16.50
C PRO A 65 -2.56 -7.78 15.01
N ILE A 66 -1.77 -7.00 14.28
CA ILE A 66 -1.42 -7.27 12.87
C ILE A 66 -0.47 -8.48 12.76
N LEU A 67 0.52 -8.58 13.64
CA LEU A 67 1.42 -9.76 13.68
C LEU A 67 0.65 -11.04 14.01
N LEU A 68 -0.32 -10.96 14.92
CA LEU A 68 -1.16 -12.09 15.29
C LEU A 68 -2.08 -12.56 14.16
N ALA A 69 -2.55 -11.63 13.34
CA ALA A 69 -3.46 -11.91 12.22
C ALA A 69 -2.75 -12.33 10.92
N GLY A 70 -1.44 -12.15 10.83
CA GLY A 70 -0.62 -12.42 9.67
C GLY A 70 0.37 -13.56 9.86
N PHE A 71 1.28 -13.69 8.91
CA PHE A 71 2.40 -14.64 8.95
C PHE A 71 3.72 -13.90 8.82
N THR A 72 4.55 -13.99 9.83
CA THR A 72 5.91 -13.44 9.80
C THR A 72 6.84 -14.40 9.10
N VAL A 73 7.46 -13.96 8.01
CA VAL A 73 8.45 -14.76 7.29
C VAL A 73 9.73 -14.89 8.13
N PRO A 74 10.15 -16.11 8.48
CA PRO A 74 11.35 -16.32 9.30
C PRO A 74 12.58 -15.69 8.65
N GLY A 75 13.36 -14.93 9.42
CA GLY A 75 14.57 -14.25 8.92
C GLY A 75 14.33 -13.22 7.83
N GLY A 76 13.09 -12.97 7.42
CA GLY A 76 12.79 -12.08 6.29
C GLY A 76 13.23 -12.61 4.94
N GLN A 77 13.29 -13.93 4.80
CA GLN A 77 13.82 -14.61 3.62
C GLN A 77 12.91 -14.46 2.40
N ASN A 78 13.51 -14.19 1.24
CA ASN A 78 12.85 -14.23 -0.05
C ASN A 78 13.68 -15.08 -1.01
N THR A 79 13.11 -16.20 -1.44
CA THR A 79 13.78 -17.14 -2.33
C THR A 79 13.34 -16.91 -3.77
N TYR A 80 14.31 -16.73 -4.65
CA TYR A 80 14.08 -16.57 -6.08
C TYR A 80 14.30 -17.89 -6.81
N PHE A 81 13.37 -18.22 -7.69
CA PHE A 81 13.43 -19.37 -8.59
C PHE A 81 13.32 -18.92 -10.04
N ASP A 82 13.85 -19.70 -10.97
CA ASP A 82 13.53 -19.57 -12.37
C ASP A 82 12.10 -20.10 -12.66
N GLN A 83 11.63 -19.96 -13.87
CA GLN A 83 10.30 -20.44 -14.26
C GLN A 83 10.14 -21.96 -14.17
N SER A 84 11.23 -22.72 -14.19
CA SER A 84 11.25 -24.18 -14.10
C SER A 84 11.33 -24.69 -12.66
N GLY A 85 11.43 -23.78 -11.66
CA GLY A 85 11.53 -24.13 -10.25
C GLY A 85 12.95 -24.40 -9.76
N ASN A 86 13.99 -24.06 -10.53
CA ASN A 86 15.36 -24.11 -10.03
C ASN A 86 15.69 -22.85 -9.20
N ALA A 87 16.32 -23.04 -8.04
CA ALA A 87 16.71 -21.93 -7.19
C ALA A 87 17.77 -21.04 -7.86
N ILE A 88 17.56 -19.72 -7.81
CA ILE A 88 18.49 -18.73 -8.31
C ILE A 88 19.33 -18.17 -7.15
N VAL A 89 18.67 -17.55 -6.17
CA VAL A 89 19.30 -16.87 -5.05
C VAL A 89 18.30 -16.62 -3.93
N GLU A 90 18.80 -16.55 -2.72
CA GLU A 90 18.05 -16.09 -1.54
C GLU A 90 18.50 -14.68 -1.18
N THR A 91 17.56 -13.87 -0.72
CA THR A 91 17.83 -12.54 -0.18
C THR A 91 17.14 -12.38 1.16
N LEU A 92 17.69 -11.52 2.02
CA LEU A 92 17.13 -11.18 3.31
C LEU A 92 16.69 -9.73 3.30
N TYR A 93 15.49 -9.48 3.80
CA TYR A 93 15.03 -8.13 4.07
C TYR A 93 15.46 -7.67 5.46
N PRO A 94 15.72 -6.36 5.67
CA PRO A 94 16.12 -5.84 6.96
C PRO A 94 14.95 -5.85 7.97
N THR A 95 15.27 -6.18 9.21
CA THR A 95 14.38 -5.98 10.36
C THR A 95 14.48 -4.54 10.87
N ALA A 96 13.60 -4.14 11.80
CA ALA A 96 13.70 -2.85 12.48
C ALA A 96 13.63 -3.00 14.01
N GLY A 97 13.87 -1.90 14.75
CA GLY A 97 13.77 -1.89 16.22
C GLY A 97 14.67 -2.92 16.90
N ASN A 98 15.93 -3.06 16.44
CA ASN A 98 16.88 -4.06 16.93
C ASN A 98 16.36 -5.52 16.85
N GLY A 99 15.65 -5.83 15.76
CA GLY A 99 15.08 -7.16 15.51
C GLY A 99 13.70 -7.42 16.11
N ARG A 100 13.13 -6.47 16.87
CA ARG A 100 11.78 -6.60 17.43
C ARG A 100 10.69 -6.55 16.35
N ILE A 101 10.90 -5.76 15.32
CA ILE A 101 9.98 -5.63 14.21
C ILE A 101 10.49 -6.53 13.07
N PRO A 102 9.68 -7.51 12.64
CA PRO A 102 10.11 -8.44 11.59
C PRO A 102 10.35 -7.75 10.25
N ALA A 103 11.16 -8.37 9.40
CA ALA A 103 11.53 -7.84 8.10
C ALA A 103 10.35 -7.76 7.13
N VAL A 104 9.48 -8.78 7.14
CA VAL A 104 8.31 -8.87 6.28
C VAL A 104 7.22 -9.71 6.92
N LEU A 105 6.00 -9.24 6.80
CA LEU A 105 4.77 -9.91 7.20
C LEU A 105 3.87 -10.08 5.98
N GLY A 106 3.34 -11.28 5.76
CA GLY A 106 2.19 -11.49 4.88
C GLY A 106 0.90 -11.49 5.67
N ILE A 107 -0.15 -10.93 5.12
CA ILE A 107 -1.45 -10.89 5.78
C ILE A 107 -2.58 -10.84 4.74
N LYS A 108 -3.73 -11.42 5.04
CA LYS A 108 -4.93 -11.20 4.24
C LYS A 108 -5.30 -9.71 4.35
N ARG A 109 -5.39 -8.99 3.23
CA ARG A 109 -5.66 -7.54 3.25
C ARG A 109 -6.95 -7.20 4.01
N ALA A 110 -7.95 -8.08 3.95
CA ALA A 110 -9.17 -7.97 4.72
C ALA A 110 -8.91 -7.95 6.23
N GLU A 111 -8.08 -8.87 6.73
CA GLU A 111 -7.76 -8.96 8.15
C GLU A 111 -6.97 -7.74 8.62
N MET A 112 -6.00 -7.29 7.84
CA MET A 112 -5.27 -6.06 8.16
C MET A 112 -6.23 -4.86 8.28
N HIS A 113 -7.15 -4.72 7.34
CA HIS A 113 -8.12 -3.63 7.37
C HIS A 113 -9.11 -3.77 8.54
N ARG A 114 -9.54 -5.00 8.85
CA ARG A 114 -10.41 -5.28 10.01
C ARG A 114 -9.74 -4.81 11.31
N VAL A 115 -8.48 -5.20 11.54
CA VAL A 115 -7.72 -4.76 12.73
C VAL A 115 -7.64 -3.24 12.82
N MET A 116 -7.43 -2.56 11.69
CA MET A 116 -7.40 -1.09 11.65
C MET A 116 -8.78 -0.47 11.94
N ALA A 117 -9.85 -1.04 11.39
CA ALA A 117 -11.21 -0.57 11.60
C ALA A 117 -11.68 -0.80 13.05
N ASP A 118 -11.35 -1.96 13.63
CA ASP A 118 -11.62 -2.27 15.03
C ASP A 118 -10.93 -1.23 15.94
N ARG A 119 -9.68 -0.86 15.63
CA ARG A 119 -8.96 0.17 16.39
C ARG A 119 -9.59 1.56 16.27
N VAL A 120 -10.10 1.91 15.11
CA VAL A 120 -10.84 3.15 14.88
C VAL A 120 -12.10 3.19 15.77
N GLU A 121 -12.82 2.07 15.85
CA GLU A 121 -14.01 1.92 16.69
C GLU A 121 -13.67 1.97 18.18
N GLU A 122 -12.61 1.26 18.62
CA GLU A 122 -12.12 1.31 20.02
C GLU A 122 -11.76 2.72 20.48
N LEU A 123 -11.25 3.56 19.60
CA LEU A 123 -10.94 4.96 19.87
C LEU A 123 -12.18 5.86 19.86
N GLY A 124 -13.36 5.30 19.60
CA GLY A 124 -14.63 6.04 19.55
C GLY A 124 -14.73 7.00 18.36
N VAL A 125 -13.99 6.77 17.29
CA VAL A 125 -14.04 7.60 16.07
C VAL A 125 -15.33 7.30 15.31
N PRO A 126 -16.23 8.30 15.09
CA PRO A 126 -17.42 8.11 14.29
C PRO A 126 -17.08 7.72 12.85
N VAL A 127 -17.72 6.65 12.35
CA VAL A 127 -17.58 6.20 10.96
C VAL A 127 -18.96 6.22 10.29
N HIS A 128 -19.07 6.95 9.20
CA HIS A 128 -20.31 7.05 8.41
C HIS A 128 -20.11 6.29 7.10
N LEU A 129 -20.61 5.06 7.07
CA LEU A 129 -20.63 4.21 5.87
C LEU A 129 -21.75 4.65 4.92
N GLY A 130 -21.59 4.35 3.61
CA GLY A 130 -22.51 4.77 2.57
C GLY A 130 -22.48 6.28 2.29
N GLN A 131 -21.45 6.99 2.76
CA GLN A 131 -21.35 8.44 2.66
C GLN A 131 -20.12 8.90 1.86
N SER A 132 -20.30 9.94 1.06
CA SER A 132 -19.24 10.59 0.28
C SER A 132 -19.40 12.11 0.30
N VAL A 133 -18.32 12.82 0.00
CA VAL A 133 -18.32 14.26 -0.23
C VAL A 133 -18.93 14.55 -1.59
N ALA A 134 -19.87 15.49 -1.65
CA ALA A 134 -20.42 16.03 -2.91
C ALA A 134 -19.74 17.33 -3.30
N ALA A 135 -19.40 18.18 -2.32
CA ALA A 135 -18.71 19.44 -2.55
C ALA A 135 -17.95 19.89 -1.32
N ILE A 136 -16.90 20.68 -1.55
CA ILE A 136 -16.15 21.40 -0.51
C ILE A 136 -16.12 22.88 -0.84
N SER A 137 -16.21 23.72 0.18
CA SER A 137 -16.02 25.17 0.09
C SER A 137 -15.16 25.64 1.22
N GLU A 138 -14.05 26.28 0.91
CA GLU A 138 -13.12 26.80 1.91
C GLU A 138 -13.51 28.23 2.27
N ALA A 139 -13.69 28.48 3.56
CA ALA A 139 -13.91 29.79 4.13
C ALA A 139 -12.77 30.14 5.11
N SER A 140 -12.76 31.36 5.63
CA SER A 140 -11.69 31.78 6.56
C SER A 140 -11.69 30.93 7.82
N GLY A 141 -10.74 29.98 7.88
CA GLY A 141 -10.45 29.18 9.08
C GLY A 141 -11.09 27.78 9.10
N PHE A 142 -11.91 27.38 8.14
CA PHE A 142 -12.55 26.06 8.08
C PHE A 142 -12.93 25.66 6.65
N VAL A 143 -13.35 24.41 6.50
CA VAL A 143 -13.90 23.83 5.27
C VAL A 143 -15.35 23.45 5.52
N ASP A 144 -16.26 24.02 4.76
CA ASP A 144 -17.65 23.56 4.67
C ASP A 144 -17.72 22.40 3.69
N VAL A 145 -18.30 21.30 4.10
CA VAL A 145 -18.46 20.07 3.33
C VAL A 145 -19.94 19.80 3.13
N THR A 146 -20.31 19.55 1.88
CA THR A 146 -21.65 19.01 1.53
C THR A 146 -21.49 17.54 1.20
N PHE A 147 -22.29 16.70 1.84
CA PHE A 147 -22.31 15.26 1.59
C PHE A 147 -23.34 14.89 0.50
N LEU A 148 -23.24 13.66 -0.05
CA LEU A 148 -24.15 13.19 -1.10
C LEU A 148 -25.61 13.11 -0.65
N ASP A 149 -25.88 12.91 0.64
CA ASP A 149 -27.23 12.93 1.22
C ASP A 149 -27.80 14.36 1.44
N GLY A 150 -27.07 15.39 1.02
CA GLY A 150 -27.43 16.80 1.16
C GLY A 150 -27.15 17.41 2.52
N LYS A 151 -26.72 16.64 3.51
CA LYS A 151 -26.25 17.19 4.78
C LYS A 151 -24.97 17.99 4.62
N THR A 152 -24.72 18.89 5.56
CA THR A 152 -23.50 19.71 5.59
C THR A 152 -22.76 19.53 6.90
N GLY A 153 -21.44 19.70 6.84
CA GLY A 153 -20.57 19.71 8.01
C GLY A 153 -19.51 20.78 7.89
N ARG A 154 -18.96 21.20 9.02
CA ARG A 154 -17.89 22.20 9.10
C ARG A 154 -16.69 21.63 9.84
N TYR A 155 -15.51 21.71 9.23
CA TYR A 155 -14.29 21.09 9.72
C TYR A 155 -13.12 22.06 9.69
N ASP A 156 -12.21 21.92 10.64
CA ASP A 156 -10.94 22.66 10.64
C ASP A 156 -9.99 22.14 9.56
N ILE A 157 -10.11 20.83 9.27
CA ILE A 157 -9.26 20.10 8.33
C ILE A 157 -10.10 19.04 7.61
N VAL A 158 -9.83 18.85 6.32
CA VAL A 158 -10.34 17.71 5.54
C VAL A 158 -9.17 16.93 4.95
N VAL A 159 -9.13 15.61 5.19
CA VAL A 159 -8.12 14.70 4.66
C VAL A 159 -8.74 13.81 3.61
N GLY A 160 -8.28 13.92 2.37
CA GLY A 160 -8.66 13.03 1.27
C GLY A 160 -7.80 11.77 1.28
N ALA A 161 -8.38 10.66 1.73
CA ALA A 161 -7.79 9.32 1.76
C ALA A 161 -8.60 8.34 0.88
N ASP A 162 -9.26 8.86 -0.15
CA ASP A 162 -10.26 8.22 -1.00
C ASP A 162 -9.66 7.44 -2.20
N GLY A 163 -8.35 7.19 -2.13
CA GLY A 163 -7.65 6.23 -2.96
C GLY A 163 -7.36 6.69 -4.38
N LEU A 164 -6.99 5.75 -5.22
CA LEU A 164 -6.49 5.95 -6.59
C LEU A 164 -7.36 6.87 -7.44
N ARG A 165 -8.70 6.68 -7.39
CA ARG A 165 -9.68 7.48 -8.15
C ARG A 165 -10.30 8.60 -7.29
N SER A 166 -9.46 9.28 -6.53
CA SER A 166 -9.84 10.32 -5.59
C SER A 166 -10.74 11.40 -6.19
N GLU A 167 -11.93 11.54 -5.62
CA GLU A 167 -12.87 12.64 -5.89
C GLU A 167 -12.43 13.90 -5.15
N MET A 168 -11.84 13.75 -3.97
CA MET A 168 -11.26 14.87 -3.22
C MET A 168 -10.18 15.58 -4.03
N ARG A 169 -9.33 14.84 -4.74
CA ARG A 169 -8.33 15.41 -5.67
C ARG A 169 -9.00 16.26 -6.75
N ALA A 170 -10.08 15.79 -7.36
CA ALA A 170 -10.83 16.54 -8.35
C ALA A 170 -11.50 17.80 -7.76
N MET A 171 -12.08 17.71 -6.55
CA MET A 171 -12.70 18.84 -5.85
C MET A 171 -11.68 19.94 -5.47
N MET A 172 -10.42 19.57 -5.28
CA MET A 172 -9.33 20.54 -5.13
C MET A 172 -8.92 21.22 -6.44
N GLY A 173 -9.61 20.92 -7.56
CA GLY A 173 -9.30 21.46 -8.88
C GLY A 173 -8.10 20.77 -9.57
N ILE A 174 -7.67 19.62 -9.06
CA ILE A 174 -6.54 18.87 -9.62
C ILE A 174 -7.07 17.81 -10.59
N ASN A 175 -6.97 18.08 -11.89
CA ASN A 175 -7.45 17.15 -12.93
C ASN A 175 -6.37 16.11 -13.30
N LEU A 176 -5.88 15.37 -12.33
CA LEU A 176 -4.93 14.27 -12.53
C LEU A 176 -5.68 12.94 -12.43
N LYS A 177 -5.74 12.22 -13.55
CA LYS A 177 -6.33 10.87 -13.60
C LYS A 177 -5.26 9.80 -13.39
N PRO A 178 -5.62 8.61 -12.84
CA PRO A 178 -4.72 7.48 -12.80
C PRO A 178 -4.17 7.14 -14.18
N ARG A 179 -2.88 6.80 -14.23
CA ARG A 179 -2.18 6.35 -15.43
C ARG A 179 -2.05 4.84 -15.41
N TYR A 180 -2.52 4.19 -16.46
CA TYR A 180 -2.28 2.76 -16.64
C TYR A 180 -0.78 2.48 -16.84
N SER A 181 -0.26 1.48 -16.14
CA SER A 181 1.17 1.17 -16.14
C SER A 181 1.61 0.19 -17.23
N GLY A 182 0.69 -0.44 -17.93
CA GLY A 182 0.98 -1.49 -18.92
C GLY A 182 0.95 -2.92 -18.34
N PHE A 183 0.48 -3.08 -17.09
CA PHE A 183 0.50 -4.37 -16.39
C PHE A 183 -0.87 -4.76 -15.84
N GLY A 184 -1.12 -6.07 -15.85
CA GLY A 184 -2.15 -6.74 -15.08
C GLY A 184 -1.56 -7.56 -13.93
N ILE A 185 -2.30 -7.71 -12.85
CA ILE A 185 -1.93 -8.59 -11.73
C ILE A 185 -3.07 -9.54 -11.43
N TRP A 186 -2.73 -10.81 -11.46
CA TRP A 186 -3.53 -11.91 -10.99
C TRP A 186 -3.17 -12.24 -9.55
N ARG A 187 -4.15 -12.58 -8.74
CA ARG A 187 -3.95 -13.03 -7.35
C ARG A 187 -4.93 -14.14 -7.04
N SER A 188 -4.48 -15.13 -6.25
CA SER A 188 -5.36 -16.16 -5.70
C SER A 188 -4.95 -16.50 -4.27
N VAL A 189 -5.90 -17.00 -3.49
CA VAL A 189 -5.68 -17.42 -2.10
C VAL A 189 -5.80 -18.93 -2.04
N HIS A 190 -4.89 -19.57 -1.32
CA HIS A 190 -4.74 -21.02 -1.23
C HIS A 190 -4.49 -21.47 0.19
N LYS A 191 -4.72 -22.75 0.46
CA LYS A 191 -4.27 -23.39 1.70
C LYS A 191 -2.74 -23.44 1.71
N ARG A 192 -2.13 -23.05 2.82
CA ARG A 192 -0.67 -23.07 2.96
C ARG A 192 -0.18 -24.47 3.38
N PRO A 193 0.74 -25.09 2.62
CA PRO A 193 1.53 -26.21 3.10
C PRO A 193 2.39 -25.77 4.29
N THR A 194 2.46 -26.58 5.35
CA THR A 194 3.10 -26.21 6.60
C THR A 194 4.60 -25.89 6.43
N GLU A 195 5.26 -26.58 5.51
CA GLU A 195 6.67 -26.40 5.17
C GLU A 195 6.96 -25.12 4.38
N LEU A 196 5.95 -24.49 3.77
CA LEU A 196 6.12 -23.28 3.02
C LEU A 196 6.07 -22.07 3.97
N THR A 197 7.24 -21.57 4.37
CA THR A 197 7.42 -20.48 5.32
C THR A 197 8.02 -19.22 4.69
N ASP A 198 8.64 -19.34 3.53
CA ASP A 198 9.35 -18.26 2.87
C ASP A 198 8.44 -17.48 1.91
N LYS A 199 8.83 -16.26 1.64
CA LYS A 199 8.35 -15.56 0.45
C LYS A 199 9.10 -16.08 -0.76
N ILE A 200 8.38 -16.47 -1.80
CA ILE A 200 8.93 -17.00 -3.05
C ILE A 200 8.64 -16.05 -4.20
N MET A 201 9.64 -15.82 -5.05
CA MET A 201 9.49 -15.11 -6.32
C MET A 201 10.04 -15.96 -7.46
N MET A 202 9.21 -16.28 -8.42
CA MET A 202 9.60 -17.00 -9.63
C MET A 202 9.75 -16.03 -10.81
N MET A 203 10.85 -16.17 -11.52
CA MET A 203 11.33 -15.24 -12.53
C MET A 203 11.16 -15.85 -13.93
N GLY A 204 10.05 -15.59 -14.59
CA GLY A 204 9.80 -16.00 -15.98
C GLY A 204 10.23 -14.95 -17.01
N ALA A 205 10.06 -15.25 -18.29
CA ALA A 205 10.22 -14.32 -19.39
C ALA A 205 9.02 -13.36 -19.40
N ARG A 206 9.24 -12.07 -19.16
CA ARG A 206 8.22 -11.00 -19.15
C ARG A 206 7.09 -11.20 -18.12
N LYS A 207 7.26 -12.13 -17.19
CA LYS A 207 6.28 -12.45 -16.15
C LYS A 207 6.98 -12.74 -14.82
N ARG A 208 6.25 -12.54 -13.75
CA ARG A 208 6.66 -12.91 -12.39
C ARG A 208 5.53 -13.66 -11.73
N PHE A 209 5.86 -14.63 -10.92
CA PHE A 209 4.90 -15.34 -10.09
C PHE A 209 5.43 -15.39 -8.66
N GLY A 210 4.65 -14.91 -7.71
CA GLY A 210 5.04 -14.86 -6.31
C GLY A 210 4.11 -15.70 -5.45
N ILE A 211 4.67 -16.25 -4.38
CA ILE A 211 3.95 -17.02 -3.36
C ILE A 211 4.31 -16.41 -2.01
N MET A 212 3.31 -16.11 -1.19
CA MET A 212 3.49 -15.47 0.11
C MET A 212 2.56 -16.06 1.16
N PRO A 213 3.08 -16.65 2.24
CA PRO A 213 2.29 -16.98 3.41
C PRO A 213 1.58 -15.74 3.98
N ILE A 214 0.31 -15.88 4.39
CA ILE A 214 -0.51 -14.77 4.91
C ILE A 214 -1.19 -15.09 6.24
N SER A 215 -1.14 -16.34 6.66
CA SER A 215 -1.50 -16.84 7.99
C SER A 215 -0.89 -18.21 8.19
N ASP A 216 -1.14 -18.83 9.32
CA ASP A 216 -0.72 -20.21 9.56
C ASP A 216 -1.32 -21.20 8.57
N ASP A 217 -2.53 -20.93 8.07
CA ASP A 217 -3.27 -21.83 7.20
C ASP A 217 -3.36 -21.37 5.73
N LEU A 218 -3.05 -20.13 5.45
CA LEU A 218 -3.26 -19.52 4.13
C LEU A 218 -1.99 -18.92 3.55
N LEU A 219 -1.89 -19.02 2.24
CA LEU A 219 -0.98 -18.21 1.43
C LEU A 219 -1.74 -17.52 0.30
N TYR A 220 -1.14 -16.52 -0.30
CA TYR A 220 -1.63 -16.03 -1.59
C TYR A 220 -0.55 -16.12 -2.65
N THR A 221 -1.00 -16.35 -3.88
CA THR A 221 -0.15 -16.21 -5.05
C THR A 221 -0.46 -14.90 -5.77
N PHE A 222 0.53 -14.36 -6.43
CA PHE A 222 0.36 -13.19 -7.29
C PHE A 222 1.21 -13.33 -8.54
N GLY A 223 0.61 -13.03 -9.68
CA GLY A 223 1.30 -13.08 -10.96
C GLY A 223 1.20 -11.75 -11.69
N THR A 224 2.31 -11.24 -12.20
CA THR A 224 2.35 -10.01 -12.99
C THR A 224 2.62 -10.33 -14.45
N VAL A 225 1.90 -9.66 -15.33
CA VAL A 225 2.00 -9.81 -16.78
C VAL A 225 1.85 -8.46 -17.47
N ALA A 226 2.62 -8.25 -18.54
CA ALA A 226 2.36 -7.11 -19.43
C ALA A 226 1.02 -7.33 -20.13
N GLU A 227 0.15 -6.32 -20.06
CA GLU A 227 -1.22 -6.42 -20.57
C GLU A 227 -1.57 -5.15 -21.36
N ALA A 228 -2.41 -5.27 -22.38
CA ALA A 228 -2.92 -4.10 -23.08
C ALA A 228 -3.90 -3.32 -22.18
N LYS A 229 -3.96 -2.01 -22.39
CA LYS A 229 -4.96 -1.18 -21.71
C LYS A 229 -6.36 -1.68 -22.11
N ASP A 230 -7.26 -1.62 -21.14
CA ASP A 230 -8.67 -1.99 -21.33
C ASP A 230 -8.92 -3.49 -21.63
N THR A 231 -7.93 -4.37 -21.38
CA THR A 231 -8.14 -5.82 -21.41
C THR A 231 -9.15 -6.21 -20.32
N PHE A 232 -10.22 -6.87 -20.75
CA PHE A 232 -11.25 -7.40 -19.87
C PHE A 232 -11.15 -8.90 -19.78
N HIS A 233 -11.11 -9.42 -18.57
CA HIS A 233 -11.23 -10.85 -18.29
C HIS A 233 -12.53 -11.10 -17.52
N SER A 234 -13.43 -11.91 -18.10
CA SER A 234 -14.66 -12.31 -17.42
C SER A 234 -14.33 -13.08 -16.15
N PRO A 235 -14.92 -12.73 -14.98
CA PRO A 235 -14.64 -13.44 -13.73
C PRO A 235 -14.88 -14.96 -13.77
N ILE A 236 -15.79 -15.42 -14.59
CA ILE A 236 -16.08 -16.87 -14.75
C ILE A 236 -14.89 -17.61 -15.39
N ASP A 237 -14.09 -16.91 -16.21
CA ASP A 237 -12.96 -17.49 -16.93
C ASP A 237 -11.62 -17.31 -16.15
N TRP A 238 -11.63 -16.64 -15.00
CA TRP A 238 -10.42 -16.31 -14.28
C TRP A 238 -9.55 -17.51 -13.89
N PRO A 239 -10.10 -18.67 -13.44
CA PRO A 239 -9.27 -19.83 -13.11
C PRO A 239 -8.46 -20.33 -14.30
N GLU A 240 -9.14 -20.52 -15.43
CA GLU A 240 -8.51 -20.99 -16.66
C GLU A 240 -7.51 -19.95 -17.22
N LYS A 241 -7.92 -18.68 -17.20
CA LYS A 241 -7.10 -17.58 -17.70
C LYS A 241 -5.82 -17.40 -16.89
N MET A 242 -5.90 -17.45 -15.55
CA MET A 242 -4.74 -17.37 -14.67
C MET A 242 -3.81 -18.57 -14.88
N ARG A 243 -4.35 -19.80 -14.93
CA ARG A 243 -3.58 -21.01 -15.22
C ARG A 243 -2.86 -20.92 -16.57
N ALA A 244 -3.57 -20.54 -17.63
CA ALA A 244 -2.99 -20.40 -18.96
C ALA A 244 -1.93 -19.29 -19.03
N THR A 245 -2.17 -18.15 -18.34
CA THR A 245 -1.23 -17.02 -18.32
C THR A 245 0.11 -17.38 -17.68
N PHE A 246 0.11 -18.26 -16.66
CA PHE A 246 1.31 -18.65 -15.92
C PHE A 246 1.73 -20.10 -16.12
N SER A 247 1.28 -20.74 -17.22
CA SER A 247 1.52 -22.16 -17.50
C SER A 247 2.99 -22.56 -17.65
N GLU A 248 3.89 -21.60 -17.92
CA GLU A 248 5.32 -21.85 -17.96
C GLU A 248 5.98 -22.01 -16.57
N PHE A 249 5.28 -21.60 -15.50
CA PHE A 249 5.82 -21.76 -14.15
C PHE A 249 5.54 -23.14 -13.59
N SER A 250 6.59 -23.86 -13.24
CA SER A 250 6.55 -25.17 -12.63
C SER A 250 7.17 -25.17 -11.21
N GLY A 251 7.46 -26.31 -10.63
CA GLY A 251 8.02 -26.37 -9.28
C GLY A 251 7.10 -25.75 -8.22
N PRO A 252 7.53 -24.74 -7.47
CA PRO A 252 6.72 -24.16 -6.39
C PRO A 252 5.36 -23.60 -6.83
N ALA A 253 5.19 -23.19 -8.09
CA ALA A 253 3.93 -22.64 -8.59
C ALA A 253 2.91 -23.69 -8.97
N SER A 254 3.34 -24.89 -9.46
CA SER A 254 2.47 -25.90 -10.06
C SER A 254 1.29 -26.28 -9.17
N PRO A 255 1.46 -26.63 -7.88
CA PRO A 255 0.33 -27.07 -7.06
C PRO A 255 -0.79 -26.02 -6.99
N PHE A 256 -0.43 -24.75 -6.91
CA PHE A 256 -1.39 -23.65 -6.77
C PHE A 256 -2.06 -23.27 -8.10
N LEU A 257 -1.36 -23.43 -9.22
CA LEU A 257 -1.95 -23.22 -10.55
C LEU A 257 -2.88 -24.37 -10.92
N ASP A 258 -2.51 -25.61 -10.58
CA ASP A 258 -3.29 -26.81 -10.92
C ASP A 258 -4.61 -26.87 -10.14
N GLU A 259 -4.64 -26.44 -8.87
CA GLU A 259 -5.84 -26.46 -8.05
C GLU A 259 -6.86 -25.33 -8.34
N LEU A 260 -6.52 -24.34 -9.19
CA LEU A 260 -7.45 -23.28 -9.54
C LEU A 260 -8.74 -23.83 -10.15
N GLY A 261 -9.88 -23.43 -9.63
CA GLY A 261 -11.21 -23.87 -10.05
C GLY A 261 -12.28 -22.83 -9.80
N ALA A 262 -13.55 -23.22 -10.02
CA ALA A 262 -14.69 -22.30 -9.91
C ALA A 262 -14.85 -21.67 -8.52
N ASP A 263 -14.43 -22.38 -7.48
CA ASP A 263 -14.54 -21.90 -6.08
C ASP A 263 -13.29 -21.16 -5.60
N SER A 264 -12.29 -20.97 -6.45
CA SER A 264 -11.04 -20.29 -6.08
C SER A 264 -11.27 -18.79 -5.87
N GLU A 265 -10.72 -18.25 -4.78
CA GLU A 265 -10.64 -16.79 -4.54
C GLU A 265 -9.62 -16.17 -5.50
N ILE A 266 -10.06 -15.73 -6.69
CA ILE A 266 -9.20 -15.09 -7.68
C ILE A 266 -9.56 -13.60 -7.81
N LEU A 267 -8.56 -12.78 -8.04
CA LEU A 267 -8.71 -11.35 -8.33
C LEU A 267 -7.73 -10.95 -9.44
N PHE A 268 -8.27 -10.37 -10.50
CA PHE A 268 -7.50 -9.65 -11.51
C PHE A 268 -7.65 -8.14 -11.33
N THR A 269 -6.56 -7.39 -11.47
CA THR A 269 -6.59 -5.93 -11.46
C THR A 269 -5.60 -5.36 -12.46
N ALA A 270 -6.07 -4.40 -13.29
CA ALA A 270 -5.18 -3.52 -14.03
C ALA A 270 -4.37 -2.65 -13.05
N VAL A 271 -3.09 -2.45 -13.34
CA VAL A 271 -2.19 -1.65 -12.50
C VAL A 271 -2.21 -0.21 -12.97
N GLU A 272 -2.66 0.67 -12.10
CA GLU A 272 -2.68 2.11 -12.34
C GLU A 272 -1.88 2.83 -11.24
N GLU A 273 -1.35 3.99 -11.55
CA GLU A 273 -0.57 4.82 -10.64
C GLU A 273 -1.01 6.28 -10.66
N VAL A 274 -0.75 6.99 -9.59
CA VAL A 274 -0.92 8.44 -9.46
C VAL A 274 0.36 9.01 -8.87
N ALA A 275 0.97 9.95 -9.55
CA ALA A 275 2.14 10.71 -9.07
C ALA A 275 1.76 12.18 -9.04
N LEU A 276 1.16 12.63 -7.94
CA LEU A 276 0.75 14.01 -7.78
C LEU A 276 1.98 14.89 -7.51
N PRO A 277 2.22 15.93 -8.31
CA PRO A 277 3.25 16.92 -7.98
C PRO A 277 2.85 17.73 -6.74
N LEU A 278 3.83 18.36 -6.10
CA LEU A 278 3.57 19.28 -5.00
C LEU A 278 2.78 20.51 -5.48
N PRO A 279 1.95 21.10 -4.63
CA PRO A 279 1.60 20.69 -3.26
C PRO A 279 0.49 19.61 -3.25
N TRP A 280 0.48 18.76 -2.22
CA TRP A 280 -0.59 17.78 -1.99
C TRP A 280 -1.79 18.33 -1.22
N HIS A 281 -1.78 19.63 -0.96
CA HIS A 281 -2.83 20.31 -0.24
C HIS A 281 -3.27 21.59 -0.94
N ARG A 282 -4.47 22.01 -0.63
CA ARG A 282 -5.02 23.32 -0.97
C ARG A 282 -5.74 23.84 0.27
N GLY A 283 -5.24 24.97 0.81
CA GLY A 283 -5.77 25.52 2.04
C GLY A 283 -5.77 24.53 3.20
N ARG A 284 -6.97 24.10 3.62
CA ARG A 284 -7.19 23.18 4.74
C ARG A 284 -7.58 21.75 4.29
N VAL A 285 -7.45 21.44 3.02
CA VAL A 285 -7.67 20.13 2.44
C VAL A 285 -6.34 19.51 2.04
N LEU A 286 -6.04 18.29 2.52
CA LEU A 286 -4.84 17.52 2.24
C LEU A 286 -5.18 16.18 1.61
N LEU A 287 -4.36 15.70 0.67
CA LEU A 287 -4.43 14.32 0.11
C LEU A 287 -3.33 13.46 0.69
N ILE A 288 -3.66 12.20 1.03
CA ILE A 288 -2.72 11.19 1.52
C ILE A 288 -2.91 9.84 0.82
N GLY A 289 -1.92 8.96 0.93
CA GLY A 289 -1.98 7.63 0.36
C GLY A 289 -2.17 7.63 -1.16
N ASP A 290 -2.93 6.68 -1.66
CA ASP A 290 -3.17 6.50 -3.10
C ASP A 290 -3.87 7.70 -3.75
N ALA A 291 -4.51 8.59 -2.98
CA ALA A 291 -5.07 9.83 -3.50
C ALA A 291 -3.98 10.80 -4.00
N ALA A 292 -2.77 10.73 -3.45
CA ALA A 292 -1.62 11.55 -3.83
C ALA A 292 -0.55 10.75 -4.60
N HIS A 293 -0.24 9.50 -4.20
CA HIS A 293 0.96 8.81 -4.66
C HIS A 293 0.79 7.31 -4.86
N ALA A 294 -0.34 6.88 -5.44
CA ALA A 294 -0.54 5.48 -5.79
C ALA A 294 0.61 4.94 -6.64
N SER A 295 1.22 3.86 -6.21
CA SER A 295 2.36 3.23 -6.90
C SER A 295 2.00 1.90 -7.54
N THR A 296 2.78 1.47 -8.52
CA THR A 296 2.75 0.08 -8.98
C THR A 296 3.15 -0.86 -7.83
N PRO A 297 2.65 -2.09 -7.77
CA PRO A 297 2.83 -2.96 -6.59
C PRO A 297 4.15 -3.74 -6.59
N PHE A 298 5.04 -3.55 -7.58
CA PHE A 298 6.24 -4.38 -7.76
C PHE A 298 7.24 -4.32 -6.59
N MET A 299 7.27 -3.21 -5.84
CA MET A 299 8.07 -3.09 -4.62
C MET A 299 7.29 -3.35 -3.33
N GLY A 300 5.97 -3.54 -3.41
CA GLY A 300 5.11 -3.82 -2.25
C GLY A 300 5.04 -2.70 -1.21
N GLN A 301 5.32 -1.44 -1.58
CA GLN A 301 5.48 -0.32 -0.65
C GLN A 301 4.25 0.59 -0.51
N GLY A 302 3.22 0.45 -1.36
CA GLY A 302 2.08 1.37 -1.36
C GLY A 302 1.36 1.47 -0.01
N GLY A 303 1.11 0.33 0.62
CA GLY A 303 0.53 0.28 1.97
C GLY A 303 1.43 0.92 3.03
N ALA A 304 2.72 0.63 3.00
CA ALA A 304 3.70 1.20 3.93
C ALA A 304 3.76 2.74 3.81
N MET A 305 3.77 3.28 2.59
CA MET A 305 3.73 4.72 2.37
C MET A 305 2.47 5.36 2.96
N ALA A 306 1.30 4.71 2.79
CA ALA A 306 0.04 5.21 3.35
C ALA A 306 0.02 5.19 4.90
N MET A 307 0.61 4.17 5.52
CA MET A 307 0.77 4.08 6.98
C MET A 307 1.72 5.16 7.51
N GLN A 308 2.84 5.38 6.81
CA GLN A 308 3.80 6.44 7.14
C GLN A 308 3.17 7.83 7.01
N ASP A 309 2.32 8.07 6.00
CA ASP A 309 1.61 9.34 5.86
C ASP A 309 0.80 9.69 7.11
N ALA A 310 0.13 8.72 7.69
CA ALA A 310 -0.67 8.93 8.90
C ALA A 310 0.17 9.40 10.09
N VAL A 311 1.32 8.77 10.31
CA VAL A 311 2.25 9.11 11.39
C VAL A 311 2.84 10.51 11.17
N VAL A 312 3.35 10.77 9.95
CA VAL A 312 4.00 12.05 9.61
C VAL A 312 3.01 13.21 9.61
N LEU A 313 1.75 12.99 9.16
CA LEU A 313 0.70 14.02 9.21
C LEU A 313 0.40 14.43 10.65
N ALA A 314 0.25 13.45 11.52
CA ALA A 314 -0.05 13.70 12.91
C ALA A 314 1.13 14.46 13.60
N GLU A 315 2.37 14.08 13.32
CA GLU A 315 3.56 14.81 13.80
C GLU A 315 3.64 16.23 13.24
N ALA A 316 3.35 16.42 11.96
CA ALA A 316 3.33 17.75 11.34
C ALA A 316 2.34 18.72 12.03
N LEU A 317 1.15 18.21 12.39
CA LEU A 317 0.14 19.01 13.09
C LEU A 317 0.54 19.37 14.52
N ASP A 318 1.35 18.55 15.18
CA ASP A 318 1.92 18.86 16.51
C ASP A 318 3.01 19.93 16.43
N ILE A 319 3.87 19.85 15.41
CA ILE A 319 5.03 20.74 15.28
C ILE A 319 4.64 22.14 14.79
N HIS A 320 3.73 22.23 13.82
CA HIS A 320 3.47 23.49 13.12
C HIS A 320 2.28 24.27 13.69
N PRO A 321 2.34 25.62 13.67
CA PRO A 321 1.35 26.48 14.33
C PRO A 321 -0.03 26.48 13.64
N CYS A 322 -0.12 26.07 12.37
CA CYS A 322 -1.37 26.03 11.61
C CYS A 322 -1.36 24.89 10.58
N PRO A 323 -2.55 24.41 10.16
CA PRO A 323 -2.68 23.30 9.22
C PRO A 323 -1.95 23.52 7.90
N GLN A 324 -1.96 24.72 7.33
CA GLN A 324 -1.33 25.01 6.04
C GLN A 324 0.19 24.80 6.09
N ARG A 325 0.87 25.24 7.18
CA ARG A 325 2.29 24.96 7.37
C ARG A 325 2.56 23.49 7.65
N ALA A 326 1.73 22.86 8.45
CA ALA A 326 1.82 21.42 8.68
C ALA A 326 1.73 20.61 7.36
N PHE A 327 0.79 20.98 6.48
CA PHE A 327 0.60 20.31 5.19
C PHE A 327 1.74 20.59 4.20
N ALA A 328 2.29 21.79 4.21
CA ALA A 328 3.45 22.13 3.40
C ALA A 328 4.67 21.30 3.84
N ALA A 329 4.96 21.24 5.14
CA ALA A 329 6.04 20.44 5.70
C ALA A 329 5.83 18.94 5.47
N PHE A 330 4.62 18.42 5.73
CA PHE A 330 4.23 17.05 5.43
C PHE A 330 4.49 16.70 3.96
N SER A 331 3.98 17.51 3.03
CA SER A 331 4.10 17.23 1.61
C SER A 331 5.57 17.28 1.15
N ALA A 332 6.35 18.24 1.67
CA ALA A 332 7.78 18.37 1.37
C ALA A 332 8.60 17.17 1.91
N ALA A 333 8.26 16.68 3.09
CA ALA A 333 8.90 15.52 3.70
C ALA A 333 8.56 14.20 2.99
N ARG A 334 7.28 14.02 2.62
CA ARG A 334 6.82 12.75 2.04
C ARG A 334 7.10 12.60 0.55
N PHE A 335 7.07 13.70 -0.22
CA PHE A 335 7.21 13.65 -1.68
C PHE A 335 8.49 12.95 -2.16
N PRO A 336 9.71 13.21 -1.62
CA PRO A 336 10.92 12.55 -2.08
C PRO A 336 10.89 11.03 -1.89
N ILE A 337 10.33 10.56 -0.77
CA ILE A 337 10.21 9.14 -0.44
C ILE A 337 9.24 8.47 -1.41
N CYS A 338 8.05 9.04 -1.59
CA CYS A 338 7.02 8.48 -2.47
C CYS A 338 7.47 8.48 -3.93
N ALA A 339 8.13 9.54 -4.39
CA ALA A 339 8.68 9.62 -5.74
C ALA A 339 9.80 8.57 -5.98
N PHE A 340 10.67 8.36 -5.00
CA PHE A 340 11.70 7.31 -5.05
C PHE A 340 11.07 5.92 -5.17
N VAL A 341 10.11 5.60 -4.29
CA VAL A 341 9.42 4.31 -4.30
C VAL A 341 8.67 4.09 -5.62
N GLN A 342 7.94 5.09 -6.11
CA GLN A 342 7.23 5.00 -7.39
C GLN A 342 8.19 4.75 -8.55
N LYS A 343 9.31 5.46 -8.59
CA LYS A 343 10.36 5.27 -9.62
C LYS A 343 10.95 3.88 -9.55
N ALA A 344 11.35 3.41 -8.36
CA ALA A 344 11.91 2.07 -8.15
C ALA A 344 10.91 0.99 -8.54
N SER A 345 9.66 1.11 -8.10
CA SER A 345 8.61 0.14 -8.41
C SER A 345 8.33 0.05 -9.91
N ARG A 346 8.28 1.18 -10.61
CA ARG A 346 8.11 1.22 -12.07
C ARG A 346 9.28 0.56 -12.79
N ALA A 347 10.51 0.86 -12.39
CA ALA A 347 11.72 0.28 -12.99
C ALA A 347 11.77 -1.25 -12.86
N VAL A 348 11.32 -1.80 -11.72
CA VAL A 348 11.21 -3.26 -11.54
C VAL A 348 10.19 -3.87 -12.51
N GLY A 349 9.04 -3.25 -12.69
CA GLY A 349 8.03 -3.70 -13.65
C GLY A 349 8.54 -3.64 -15.10
N GLU A 350 9.10 -2.51 -15.51
CA GLU A 350 9.63 -2.29 -16.87
C GLU A 350 10.80 -3.24 -17.20
N ALA A 351 11.73 -3.45 -16.27
CA ALA A 351 12.80 -4.43 -16.42
C ALA A 351 12.23 -5.84 -16.62
N GLY A 352 11.22 -6.23 -15.80
CA GLY A 352 10.56 -7.51 -15.95
C GLY A 352 9.84 -7.68 -17.28
N ALA A 353 9.23 -6.63 -17.83
CA ALA A 353 8.50 -6.68 -19.09
C ALA A 353 9.41 -6.75 -20.34
N SER A 354 10.62 -6.21 -20.24
CA SER A 354 11.59 -6.17 -21.37
C SER A 354 12.43 -7.44 -21.53
N GLU A 355 12.33 -8.38 -20.57
CA GLU A 355 13.09 -9.63 -20.64
C GLU A 355 12.61 -10.50 -21.80
N ASP A 356 13.54 -10.95 -22.62
CA ASP A 356 13.32 -11.98 -23.64
C ASP A 356 13.81 -13.36 -23.13
N GLY A 357 13.27 -14.42 -23.74
CA GLY A 357 13.64 -15.79 -23.36
C GLY A 357 15.10 -16.15 -23.59
N LEU A 358 15.85 -15.37 -24.37
CA LEU A 358 17.25 -15.64 -24.74
C LEU A 358 18.24 -15.23 -23.62
N ASN A 359 17.85 -14.27 -22.76
CA ASN A 359 18.71 -13.67 -21.75
C ASN A 359 18.43 -14.13 -20.32
N LEU A 360 17.52 -15.10 -20.10
CA LEU A 360 17.10 -15.53 -18.76
C LEU A 360 18.30 -16.04 -17.92
N LYS A 361 19.19 -16.84 -18.51
CA LYS A 361 20.36 -17.34 -17.80
C LYS A 361 21.30 -16.21 -17.36
N ALA A 362 21.55 -15.24 -18.23
CA ALA A 362 22.39 -14.08 -17.90
C ALA A 362 21.77 -13.24 -16.78
N ARG A 363 20.46 -13.07 -16.79
CA ARG A 363 19.71 -12.42 -15.70
C ARG A 363 19.89 -13.19 -14.39
N ASP A 364 19.70 -14.51 -14.40
CA ASP A 364 19.79 -15.34 -13.20
C ASP A 364 21.22 -15.34 -12.64
N ASP A 365 22.24 -15.38 -13.51
CA ASP A 365 23.64 -15.24 -13.12
C ASP A 365 23.96 -13.85 -12.56
N ASP A 366 23.33 -12.77 -13.07
CA ASP A 366 23.41 -11.44 -12.48
C ASP A 366 22.74 -11.38 -11.11
N MET A 367 21.54 -11.95 -10.98
CA MET A 367 20.81 -12.00 -9.71
C MET A 367 21.60 -12.70 -8.61
N ARG A 368 22.28 -13.80 -8.91
CA ARG A 368 23.15 -14.50 -7.93
C ARG A 368 24.22 -13.60 -7.34
N ARG A 369 24.70 -12.63 -8.11
CA ARG A 369 25.76 -11.70 -7.68
C ARG A 369 25.26 -10.43 -7.03
N THR A 370 24.07 -9.96 -7.42
CA THR A 370 23.64 -8.57 -7.15
C THR A 370 22.34 -8.44 -6.36
N ALA A 371 21.57 -9.51 -6.22
CA ALA A 371 20.21 -9.40 -5.66
C ALA A 371 20.20 -8.85 -4.23
N GLN A 372 21.06 -9.35 -3.34
CA GLN A 372 21.13 -8.84 -1.96
C GLN A 372 21.53 -7.37 -1.95
N GLY A 373 22.57 -6.99 -2.68
CA GLY A 373 23.01 -5.59 -2.74
C GLY A 373 21.94 -4.63 -3.31
N LYS A 374 21.05 -5.12 -4.19
CA LYS A 374 19.91 -4.33 -4.68
C LYS A 374 18.85 -4.15 -3.57
N VAL A 375 18.62 -5.17 -2.75
CA VAL A 375 17.74 -5.07 -1.57
C VAL A 375 18.33 -4.07 -0.59
N ASP A 376 19.57 -4.24 -0.18
CA ASP A 376 20.26 -3.37 0.78
C ASP A 376 20.24 -1.92 0.31
N GLY A 377 20.69 -1.66 -0.91
CA GLY A 377 20.73 -0.31 -1.48
C GLY A 377 19.37 0.37 -1.59
N PHE A 378 18.28 -0.38 -1.79
CA PHE A 378 16.92 0.17 -1.74
C PHE A 378 16.55 0.64 -0.33
N TYR A 379 16.80 -0.19 0.69
CA TYR A 379 16.46 0.14 2.08
C TYR A 379 17.39 1.19 2.68
N ASP A 380 18.68 1.18 2.34
CA ASP A 380 19.63 2.23 2.72
C ASP A 380 19.15 3.59 2.18
N ARG A 381 18.77 3.63 0.91
CA ARG A 381 18.25 4.87 0.31
C ARG A 381 16.93 5.30 0.91
N LEU A 382 16.07 4.37 1.25
CA LEU A 382 14.80 4.66 1.92
C LEU A 382 15.04 5.26 3.32
N THR A 383 16.02 4.74 4.06
CA THR A 383 16.45 5.28 5.36
C THR A 383 17.01 6.68 5.23
N GLU A 384 17.95 6.91 4.31
CA GLU A 384 18.49 8.26 4.06
C GLU A 384 17.40 9.31 3.75
N LEU A 385 16.42 8.91 2.92
CA LEU A 385 15.30 9.80 2.58
C LEU A 385 14.37 10.03 3.78
N SER A 386 14.20 9.03 4.66
CA SER A 386 13.41 9.18 5.88
C SER A 386 14.08 10.11 6.88
N ASP A 387 15.38 9.98 7.07
CA ASP A 387 16.16 10.88 7.94
C ASP A 387 16.11 12.33 7.43
N ALA A 388 16.23 12.51 6.11
CA ALA A 388 16.09 13.82 5.49
C ALA A 388 14.67 14.40 5.64
N ALA A 389 13.64 13.54 5.55
CA ALA A 389 12.25 13.93 5.75
C ALA A 389 11.98 14.43 7.17
N ASP A 390 12.56 13.81 8.19
CA ASP A 390 12.45 14.24 9.59
C ASP A 390 13.04 15.63 9.79
N ILE A 391 14.16 15.94 9.12
CA ILE A 391 14.76 17.27 9.15
C ILE A 391 13.82 18.30 8.48
N ILE A 392 13.30 17.97 7.30
CA ILE A 392 12.38 18.85 6.55
C ILE A 392 11.12 19.11 7.37
N LEU A 393 10.55 18.08 7.99
CA LEU A 393 9.33 18.18 8.79
C LEU A 393 9.48 19.20 9.94
N ARG A 394 10.68 19.33 10.51
CA ARG A 394 10.98 20.23 11.64
C ARG A 394 11.42 21.63 11.21
N GLN A 395 11.61 21.86 9.93
CA GLN A 395 11.95 23.19 9.42
C GLN A 395 10.72 24.11 9.43
N ASN A 396 10.93 25.38 9.79
CA ASN A 396 9.91 26.42 9.64
C ASN A 396 9.81 26.83 8.17
N LEU A 397 9.03 26.10 7.40
CA LEU A 397 8.68 26.43 6.01
C LEU A 397 7.67 27.59 5.92
#